data_1e43fb2d39354b5db9d18822f22e13fb
#
_entry.id   1e43fb2d39354b5db9d18822f22e13fb
#
_cell.length_a   1.000
_cell.length_b   1.000
_cell.length_c   1.000
_cell.angle_alpha   90.00
_cell.angle_beta   90.00
_cell.angle_gamma   90.00
#
_symmetry.space_group_name_H-M   'P 1'
#
loop_
_entity.id
_entity.type
_entity.pdbx_description
1 polymer ?
#
loop_
_entity_poly.entity_id
_entity_poly.type
_entity_poly.pdbx_seq_one_letter_code
_entity_poly.pdbx_strand_id
1 'polypeptide(L)'
;MNASVNVWEENVVIPTYKVYPPEKGPLFIENRAYQGSSGKVYPLPVTEKISDEKEDVSYHAVFLENDFLKVMVFPELGGRIQRAYDKTNDYDFVYYNHVIKPALVGLTGPWISGGIEFNWPQHHRPSTYSPVDYSFCKNEDGSATVFVSETDKMYGTKGMASFTLYPDKAYIEIKGRLFNGTDTPQTFLWWANPAVPVNDHTYSVFPPDVHAVMDHGKRAVSTFPIATGEYYKYDYSAGIDISMYKNIKVPTSYMAAHSDFDFIGNYDEEKKAGLLHVADHHISPGKKQWTWGNADFGQAWDRNLTDADGPYIELMTGVFADNQPDFTWLKPYEEKTFVQYFMPYKGVGRVKNATKDAMINFTVENGTANLLLYTSGCFDNLRLTVSRNGKLLYETTLNADPCEYFEDSFATDLTSADGCEVTVTTEQNEILVSYQAIKEELEPPPGSGSSAGCSRRTEIHRGTFLRGTASGAVPPCNL
;
A
#
# COMPACT_ATOMS: atom_id res chain seq x y z
N MET A 1 28.27 20.89 0.87
CA MET A 1 27.27 21.35 -0.13
C MET A 1 25.93 21.03 0.48
N ASN A 2 25.02 21.99 0.56
CA ASN A 2 23.66 21.62 1.01
C ASN A 2 23.06 20.73 -0.07
N ALA A 3 22.93 19.45 0.22
CA ALA A 3 22.21 18.53 -0.66
C ALA A 3 20.79 19.09 -0.85
N SER A 4 20.29 19.10 -2.07
CA SER A 4 18.94 19.54 -2.37
C SER A 4 18.30 18.58 -3.35
N VAL A 5 17.00 18.39 -3.21
CA VAL A 5 16.21 17.57 -4.13
C VAL A 5 16.06 18.31 -5.46
N ASN A 6 16.29 17.60 -6.56
CA ASN A 6 15.96 18.08 -7.89
C ASN A 6 14.49 17.81 -8.20
N VAL A 7 13.81 18.80 -8.76
CA VAL A 7 12.47 18.68 -9.32
C VAL A 7 12.44 19.31 -10.69
N TRP A 8 11.90 18.58 -11.69
CA TRP A 8 11.80 19.06 -13.07
C TRP A 8 10.68 18.35 -13.83
N GLU A 9 10.36 18.89 -14.98
CA GLU A 9 9.40 18.33 -15.93
C GLU A 9 10.12 17.82 -17.16
N GLU A 10 9.65 16.68 -17.70
CA GLU A 10 10.21 16.07 -18.88
C GLU A 10 9.14 15.24 -19.62
N ASN A 11 9.22 15.22 -20.94
CA ASN A 11 8.38 14.33 -21.72
C ASN A 11 9.00 12.94 -21.81
N VAL A 12 8.23 11.93 -21.45
CA VAL A 12 8.61 10.52 -21.50
C VAL A 12 7.77 9.80 -22.54
N VAL A 13 8.43 9.10 -23.46
CA VAL A 13 7.74 8.30 -24.48
C VAL A 13 7.53 6.88 -23.97
N ILE A 14 6.27 6.42 -23.90
CA ILE A 14 5.93 5.05 -23.47
C ILE A 14 4.99 4.42 -24.50
N PRO A 15 5.24 3.17 -24.93
CA PRO A 15 4.30 2.41 -25.74
C PRO A 15 2.93 2.32 -25.05
N THR A 16 1.88 2.70 -25.72
CA THR A 16 0.54 2.83 -25.12
C THR A 16 -0.51 2.18 -26.00
N TYR A 17 -1.31 1.29 -25.40
CA TYR A 17 -2.47 0.71 -26.07
C TYR A 17 -3.60 1.72 -26.15
N LYS A 18 -4.18 1.83 -27.32
CA LYS A 18 -5.21 2.82 -27.67
C LYS A 18 -6.50 2.60 -26.88
N VAL A 19 -7.01 3.66 -26.32
CA VAL A 19 -8.35 3.70 -25.69
C VAL A 19 -9.31 4.42 -26.65
N TYR A 20 -10.47 3.83 -26.90
CA TYR A 20 -11.51 4.49 -27.71
C TYR A 20 -12.16 5.63 -26.93
N PRO A 21 -12.71 6.62 -27.62
CA PRO A 21 -13.45 7.69 -26.96
C PRO A 21 -14.56 7.15 -26.05
N PRO A 22 -14.84 7.82 -24.94
CA PRO A 22 -15.97 7.44 -24.09
C PRO A 22 -17.30 7.59 -24.82
N GLU A 23 -18.33 6.90 -24.34
CA GLU A 23 -19.68 7.02 -24.85
C GLU A 23 -20.19 8.48 -24.78
N LYS A 24 -21.06 8.85 -25.71
CA LYS A 24 -21.61 10.20 -25.78
C LYS A 24 -22.57 10.42 -24.62
N GLY A 25 -22.20 11.23 -23.70
CA GLY A 25 -22.97 11.55 -22.52
C GLY A 25 -22.75 10.56 -21.36
N PRO A 26 -23.06 10.99 -20.14
CA PRO A 26 -22.87 10.19 -18.95
C PRO A 26 -23.97 9.15 -18.78
N LEU A 27 -23.65 8.03 -18.18
CA LEU A 27 -24.62 7.03 -17.74
C LEU A 27 -25.31 7.49 -16.45
N PHE A 28 -26.65 7.39 -16.40
CA PHE A 28 -27.42 7.68 -15.19
C PHE A 28 -27.44 6.51 -14.21
N ILE A 29 -27.39 5.29 -14.74
CA ILE A 29 -27.37 4.06 -13.96
C ILE A 29 -26.27 3.19 -14.50
N GLU A 30 -25.38 2.77 -13.63
CA GLU A 30 -24.30 1.85 -13.93
C GLU A 30 -24.50 0.57 -13.13
N ASN A 31 -24.58 -0.56 -13.81
CA ASN A 31 -24.76 -1.87 -13.17
C ASN A 31 -23.41 -2.54 -12.79
N ARG A 32 -22.30 -1.92 -13.14
CA ARG A 32 -20.99 -2.42 -12.76
C ARG A 32 -20.73 -2.11 -11.30
N ALA A 33 -20.89 -3.08 -10.44
CA ALA A 33 -20.40 -3.01 -9.09
C ALA A 33 -18.98 -3.58 -9.08
N TYR A 34 -18.02 -2.79 -8.69
CA TYR A 34 -16.65 -3.24 -8.51
C TYR A 34 -16.23 -3.09 -7.04
N GLN A 35 -15.82 -4.18 -6.42
CA GLN A 35 -15.23 -4.25 -5.08
C GLN A 35 -15.86 -3.29 -4.05
N GLY A 36 -17.19 -3.27 -3.97
CA GLY A 36 -17.92 -2.45 -3.03
C GLY A 36 -18.13 -0.99 -3.44
N SER A 37 -17.63 -0.55 -4.59
CA SER A 37 -17.99 0.75 -5.13
C SER A 37 -19.47 0.77 -5.58
N SER A 38 -20.06 1.96 -5.64
CA SER A 38 -21.47 2.10 -6.02
C SER A 38 -21.77 1.71 -7.47
N GLY A 39 -20.75 1.65 -8.35
CA GLY A 39 -20.90 1.49 -9.78
C GLY A 39 -21.56 2.70 -10.48
N LYS A 40 -21.90 3.74 -9.76
CA LYS A 40 -22.50 4.97 -10.28
C LYS A 40 -21.41 6.00 -10.55
N VAL A 41 -21.32 6.46 -11.78
CA VAL A 41 -20.28 7.40 -12.21
C VAL A 41 -20.83 8.71 -12.80
N TYR A 42 -22.16 8.90 -12.78
CA TYR A 42 -22.74 10.16 -13.24
C TYR A 42 -22.12 11.36 -12.49
N PRO A 43 -21.71 12.45 -13.15
CA PRO A 43 -21.97 12.80 -14.56
C PRO A 43 -20.85 12.38 -15.54
N LEU A 44 -20.01 11.44 -15.21
CA LEU A 44 -18.86 11.05 -16.04
C LEU A 44 -19.27 10.06 -17.14
N PRO A 45 -18.76 10.20 -18.37
CA PRO A 45 -18.96 9.20 -19.41
C PRO A 45 -18.11 7.95 -19.15
N VAL A 46 -18.50 6.82 -19.72
CA VAL A 46 -17.82 5.54 -19.57
C VAL A 46 -17.20 5.11 -20.89
N THR A 47 -15.96 4.63 -20.82
CA THR A 47 -15.26 4.01 -21.95
C THR A 47 -15.37 2.50 -21.84
N GLU A 48 -15.82 1.83 -22.91
CA GLU A 48 -16.08 0.40 -22.94
C GLU A 48 -15.18 -0.37 -23.91
N LYS A 49 -14.31 0.32 -24.64
CA LYS A 49 -13.48 -0.28 -25.69
C LYS A 49 -12.03 0.13 -25.55
N ILE A 50 -11.16 -0.88 -25.56
CA ILE A 50 -9.71 -0.75 -25.62
C ILE A 50 -9.23 -1.50 -26.87
N SER A 51 -8.21 -1.00 -27.54
CA SER A 51 -7.62 -1.62 -28.74
C SER A 51 -6.47 -2.53 -28.35
N ASP A 52 -6.20 -3.52 -29.22
CA ASP A 52 -4.96 -4.33 -29.18
C ASP A 52 -3.80 -3.66 -29.94
N GLU A 53 -4.02 -2.48 -30.49
CA GLU A 53 -2.99 -1.68 -31.16
C GLU A 53 -2.31 -0.74 -30.19
N LYS A 54 -0.99 -0.69 -30.21
CA LYS A 54 -0.20 0.27 -29.42
C LYS A 54 0.63 1.18 -30.32
N GLU A 55 0.89 2.38 -29.83
CA GLU A 55 1.76 3.38 -30.43
C GLU A 55 2.60 4.07 -29.35
N ASP A 56 3.70 4.68 -29.76
CA ASP A 56 4.51 5.48 -28.85
C ASP A 56 3.79 6.79 -28.54
N VAL A 57 3.49 7.01 -27.25
CA VAL A 57 2.82 8.22 -26.77
C VAL A 57 3.76 8.99 -25.84
N SER A 58 3.84 10.30 -26.06
CA SER A 58 4.61 11.20 -25.21
C SER A 58 3.75 11.67 -24.06
N TYR A 59 4.17 11.37 -22.83
CA TYR A 59 3.53 11.80 -21.58
C TYR A 59 4.36 12.87 -20.91
N HIS A 60 3.69 13.87 -20.38
CA HIS A 60 4.33 14.86 -19.52
C HIS A 60 4.50 14.30 -18.10
N ALA A 61 5.73 14.21 -17.64
CA ALA A 61 6.10 13.67 -16.34
C ALA A 61 6.75 14.73 -15.46
N VAL A 62 6.53 14.65 -14.15
CA VAL A 62 7.24 15.43 -13.13
C VAL A 62 8.15 14.48 -12.37
N PHE A 63 9.43 14.86 -12.28
CA PHE A 63 10.44 14.06 -11.58
C PHE A 63 10.84 14.71 -10.26
N LEU A 64 11.10 13.87 -9.27
CA LEU A 64 11.80 14.21 -8.03
C LEU A 64 13.02 13.30 -7.92
N GLU A 65 14.18 13.85 -7.59
CA GLU A 65 15.41 13.08 -7.41
C GLU A 65 16.30 13.65 -6.32
N ASN A 66 16.78 12.76 -5.44
CA ASN A 66 17.86 13.03 -4.50
C ASN A 66 19.01 12.02 -4.72
N ASP A 67 19.94 11.90 -3.77
CA ASP A 67 21.07 10.98 -3.89
C ASP A 67 20.63 9.50 -3.88
N PHE A 68 19.50 9.18 -3.28
CA PHE A 68 19.02 7.81 -3.05
C PHE A 68 17.91 7.38 -4.01
N LEU A 69 16.95 8.26 -4.28
CA LEU A 69 15.72 7.94 -4.99
C LEU A 69 15.53 8.80 -6.24
N LYS A 70 14.89 8.18 -7.24
CA LYS A 70 14.30 8.90 -8.39
C LYS A 70 12.83 8.50 -8.54
N VAL A 71 11.94 9.48 -8.56
CA VAL A 71 10.49 9.31 -8.60
C VAL A 71 9.92 10.00 -9.82
N MET A 72 9.01 9.34 -10.53
CA MET A 72 8.31 9.85 -11.71
C MET A 72 6.81 9.90 -11.46
N VAL A 73 6.22 11.07 -11.57
CA VAL A 73 4.78 11.31 -11.37
C VAL A 73 4.13 11.63 -12.71
N PHE A 74 2.96 11.05 -12.97
CA PHE A 74 2.17 11.27 -14.18
C PHE A 74 0.88 12.05 -13.90
N PRO A 75 0.88 13.38 -14.05
CA PRO A 75 -0.35 14.18 -13.93
C PRO A 75 -1.43 13.80 -14.94
N GLU A 76 -1.04 13.38 -16.15
CA GLU A 76 -1.98 13.01 -17.22
C GLU A 76 -2.70 11.68 -16.97
N LEU A 77 -2.16 10.83 -16.10
CA LEU A 77 -2.71 9.51 -15.76
C LEU A 77 -3.07 9.44 -14.27
N GLY A 78 -4.01 10.27 -13.84
CA GLY A 78 -4.55 10.26 -12.48
C GLY A 78 -3.60 10.81 -11.42
N GLY A 79 -2.47 11.44 -11.78
CA GLY A 79 -1.51 11.96 -10.81
C GLY A 79 -0.80 10.89 -10.00
N ARG A 80 -0.67 9.69 -10.56
CA ARG A 80 0.00 8.55 -9.91
C ARG A 80 1.51 8.72 -9.87
N ILE A 81 2.17 8.08 -8.92
CA ILE A 81 3.60 7.80 -9.02
C ILE A 81 3.74 6.62 -9.98
N GLN A 82 4.32 6.85 -11.16
CA GLN A 82 4.47 5.81 -12.18
C GLN A 82 5.70 4.95 -11.95
N ARG A 83 6.78 5.54 -11.40
CA ARG A 83 8.02 4.84 -11.08
C ARG A 83 8.61 5.39 -9.79
N ALA A 84 9.13 4.51 -8.96
CA ALA A 84 9.99 4.87 -7.85
C ALA A 84 11.19 3.91 -7.79
N TYR A 85 12.38 4.48 -7.97
CA TYR A 85 13.62 3.76 -8.21
C TYR A 85 14.61 4.05 -7.09
N ASP A 86 15.16 2.99 -6.51
CA ASP A 86 16.27 3.02 -5.55
C ASP A 86 17.60 3.02 -6.30
N LYS A 87 18.29 4.16 -6.30
CA LYS A 87 19.59 4.36 -6.94
C LYS A 87 20.72 3.62 -6.22
N THR A 88 20.51 3.29 -4.95
CA THR A 88 21.52 2.64 -4.10
C THR A 88 21.59 1.13 -4.32
N ASN A 89 20.58 0.55 -5.00
CA ASN A 89 20.45 -0.88 -5.21
C ASN A 89 20.04 -1.25 -6.65
N ASP A 90 19.99 -0.28 -7.57
CA ASP A 90 19.53 -0.46 -8.96
C ASP A 90 18.20 -1.24 -9.00
N TYR A 91 17.20 -0.74 -8.24
CA TYR A 91 15.98 -1.48 -7.97
C TYR A 91 14.73 -0.59 -8.07
N ASP A 92 13.80 -0.97 -8.97
CA ASP A 92 12.46 -0.39 -8.97
C ASP A 92 11.64 -1.00 -7.81
N PHE A 93 11.61 -0.32 -6.67
CA PHE A 93 10.88 -0.79 -5.49
C PHE A 93 9.36 -0.63 -5.60
N VAL A 94 8.92 0.14 -6.59
CA VAL A 94 7.54 0.21 -7.07
C VAL A 94 7.52 -0.37 -8.48
N TYR A 95 6.61 -1.31 -8.75
CA TYR A 95 6.49 -1.98 -10.04
C TYR A 95 6.36 -0.97 -11.18
N TYR A 96 7.39 -0.89 -12.01
CA TYR A 96 7.41 -0.06 -13.20
C TYR A 96 6.95 -0.86 -14.41
N ASN A 97 5.75 -0.54 -14.90
CA ASN A 97 5.24 -1.11 -16.14
C ASN A 97 5.75 -0.28 -17.32
N HIS A 98 6.54 -0.90 -18.22
CA HIS A 98 7.14 -0.25 -19.38
C HIS A 98 6.14 0.01 -20.52
N VAL A 99 4.89 -0.39 -20.35
CA VAL A 99 3.81 -0.15 -21.30
C VAL A 99 2.57 0.41 -20.58
N ILE A 100 1.91 1.36 -21.19
CA ILE A 100 0.56 1.77 -20.74
C ILE A 100 -0.45 0.84 -21.41
N LYS A 101 -0.91 -0.18 -20.68
CA LYS A 101 -1.84 -1.21 -21.15
C LYS A 101 -3.10 -1.21 -20.32
N PRO A 102 -4.10 -0.40 -20.71
CA PRO A 102 -5.33 -0.26 -19.95
C PRO A 102 -6.18 -1.54 -19.96
N ALA A 103 -6.84 -1.80 -18.83
CA ALA A 103 -7.91 -2.79 -18.71
C ALA A 103 -9.19 -2.12 -18.22
N LEU A 104 -10.36 -2.71 -18.52
CA LEU A 104 -11.66 -2.17 -18.10
C LEU A 104 -11.98 -2.54 -16.64
N VAL A 105 -11.16 -2.02 -15.72
CA VAL A 105 -11.25 -2.27 -14.26
C VAL A 105 -11.71 -1.03 -13.51
N GLY A 106 -11.39 0.18 -14.00
CA GLY A 106 -11.77 1.45 -13.39
C GLY A 106 -13.27 1.74 -13.46
N LEU A 107 -13.75 2.63 -12.61
CA LEU A 107 -15.19 3.00 -12.58
C LEU A 107 -15.70 3.60 -13.89
N THR A 108 -14.87 4.35 -14.60
CA THR A 108 -15.21 4.91 -15.93
C THR A 108 -14.65 4.07 -17.09
N GLY A 109 -14.10 2.91 -16.83
CA GLY A 109 -13.55 1.95 -17.77
C GLY A 109 -12.06 1.75 -17.65
N PRO A 110 -11.20 2.55 -18.31
CA PRO A 110 -9.76 2.32 -18.34
C PRO A 110 -9.10 2.45 -16.97
N TRP A 111 -8.20 1.53 -16.69
CA TRP A 111 -7.32 1.49 -15.53
C TRP A 111 -6.01 0.83 -15.94
N ILE A 112 -4.89 1.25 -15.38
CA ILE A 112 -3.56 0.67 -15.62
C ILE A 112 -2.93 0.14 -14.34
N SER A 113 -2.20 -0.95 -14.46
CA SER A 113 -1.39 -1.52 -13.39
C SER A 113 -0.07 -0.79 -13.20
N GLY A 114 0.59 -1.08 -12.09
CA GLY A 114 1.92 -0.55 -11.76
C GLY A 114 1.88 0.80 -11.06
N GLY A 115 3.03 1.27 -10.60
CA GLY A 115 3.14 2.52 -9.87
C GLY A 115 2.44 2.52 -8.51
N ILE A 116 2.13 3.70 -8.03
CA ILE A 116 1.26 3.92 -6.85
C ILE A 116 0.01 4.67 -7.30
N GLU A 117 -1.13 3.99 -7.27
CA GLU A 117 -2.43 4.60 -7.51
C GLU A 117 -3.00 5.14 -6.20
N PHE A 118 -3.58 6.35 -6.24
CA PHE A 118 -4.24 6.97 -5.08
C PHE A 118 -5.75 6.93 -5.27
N ASN A 119 -6.45 6.13 -4.47
CA ASN A 119 -7.89 5.92 -4.55
C ASN A 119 -8.63 6.80 -3.54
N TRP A 120 -9.38 7.77 -4.05
CA TRP A 120 -10.37 8.60 -3.37
C TRP A 120 -11.32 9.23 -4.41
N PRO A 121 -12.57 9.55 -4.15
CA PRO A 121 -13.38 9.17 -3.00
C PRO A 121 -13.82 7.71 -3.05
N GLN A 122 -13.52 7.00 -4.11
CA GLN A 122 -13.86 5.60 -4.37
C GLN A 122 -12.71 4.84 -5.03
N HIS A 123 -12.82 3.56 -5.04
CA HIS A 123 -11.91 2.58 -5.63
C HIS A 123 -12.46 2.05 -6.96
N HIS A 124 -11.79 2.00 -8.02
CA HIS A 124 -10.72 2.87 -8.50
C HIS A 124 -11.33 4.20 -8.92
N ARG A 125 -10.75 5.30 -8.47
CA ARG A 125 -11.38 6.61 -8.70
C ARG A 125 -11.66 6.86 -10.19
N PRO A 126 -12.73 7.63 -10.54
CA PRO A 126 -13.11 7.87 -11.94
C PRO A 126 -12.00 8.50 -12.79
N SER A 127 -11.14 9.31 -12.20
CA SER A 127 -10.03 9.99 -12.88
C SER A 127 -8.71 9.20 -12.89
N THR A 128 -8.70 7.91 -12.51
CA THR A 128 -7.46 7.11 -12.47
C THR A 128 -6.73 7.06 -13.82
N TYR A 129 -7.46 7.24 -14.91
CA TYR A 129 -6.94 7.28 -16.29
C TYR A 129 -7.27 8.63 -16.97
N SER A 130 -7.15 9.73 -16.22
CA SER A 130 -7.47 11.08 -16.73
C SER A 130 -6.52 12.10 -16.13
N PRO A 131 -6.28 13.22 -16.81
CA PRO A 131 -5.48 14.31 -16.27
C PRO A 131 -6.04 14.88 -14.97
N VAL A 132 -5.15 15.28 -14.08
CA VAL A 132 -5.44 16.01 -12.83
C VAL A 132 -4.62 17.28 -12.75
N ASP A 133 -5.06 18.22 -11.92
CA ASP A 133 -4.29 19.43 -11.64
C ASP A 133 -3.01 19.07 -10.86
N TYR A 134 -1.90 19.73 -11.19
CA TYR A 134 -0.63 19.54 -10.50
C TYR A 134 0.16 20.83 -10.35
N SER A 135 1.07 20.83 -9.41
CA SER A 135 2.12 21.84 -9.23
C SER A 135 3.29 21.25 -8.46
N PHE A 136 4.42 21.93 -8.45
CA PHE A 136 5.55 21.52 -7.62
C PHE A 136 6.32 22.73 -7.08
N CYS A 137 7.07 22.52 -6.01
CA CYS A 137 7.95 23.54 -5.44
C CYS A 137 9.21 22.93 -4.81
N LYS A 138 10.23 23.75 -4.68
CA LYS A 138 11.37 23.51 -3.81
C LYS A 138 11.10 24.22 -2.48
N ASN A 139 11.37 23.52 -1.39
CA ASN A 139 11.16 24.01 -0.04
C ASN A 139 12.45 24.61 0.55
N GLU A 140 12.34 25.41 1.59
CA GLU A 140 13.48 26.08 2.24
C GLU A 140 14.47 25.11 2.90
N ASP A 141 14.02 23.94 3.29
CA ASP A 141 14.82 22.87 3.88
C ASP A 141 15.58 22.01 2.84
N GLY A 142 15.49 22.39 1.56
CA GLY A 142 16.13 21.68 0.45
C GLY A 142 15.29 20.49 -0.08
N SER A 143 14.17 20.17 0.53
CA SER A 143 13.22 19.18 0.00
C SER A 143 12.48 19.73 -1.22
N ALA A 144 11.82 18.84 -1.98
CA ALA A 144 10.94 19.24 -3.06
C ALA A 144 9.64 18.44 -3.00
N THR A 145 8.55 19.09 -3.38
CA THR A 145 7.21 18.54 -3.31
C THR A 145 6.48 18.67 -4.64
N VAL A 146 5.86 17.58 -5.10
CA VAL A 146 4.88 17.58 -6.19
C VAL A 146 3.48 17.44 -5.58
N PHE A 147 2.55 18.25 -6.02
CA PHE A 147 1.15 18.23 -5.63
C PHE A 147 0.30 17.78 -6.80
N VAL A 148 -0.65 16.88 -6.55
CA VAL A 148 -1.70 16.49 -7.50
C VAL A 148 -3.05 16.63 -6.82
N SER A 149 -4.03 17.19 -7.52
CA SER A 149 -5.33 17.46 -6.92
C SER A 149 -6.46 17.44 -7.93
N GLU A 150 -7.66 17.15 -7.45
CA GLU A 150 -8.89 17.32 -8.22
C GLU A 150 -10.09 17.57 -7.30
N THR A 151 -11.15 18.09 -7.88
CA THR A 151 -12.49 18.09 -7.26
C THR A 151 -13.31 17.00 -7.92
N ASP A 152 -13.72 15.99 -7.13
CA ASP A 152 -14.57 14.93 -7.63
C ASP A 152 -15.93 15.45 -8.08
N LYS A 153 -16.32 15.09 -9.29
CA LYS A 153 -17.57 15.58 -9.91
C LYS A 153 -18.81 14.85 -9.41
N MET A 154 -18.66 13.69 -8.77
CA MET A 154 -19.81 12.91 -8.29
C MET A 154 -20.30 13.40 -6.94
N TYR A 155 -19.39 13.74 -6.03
CA TYR A 155 -19.71 14.10 -4.63
C TYR A 155 -19.29 15.52 -4.25
N GLY A 156 -18.54 16.22 -5.12
CA GLY A 156 -18.05 17.57 -4.83
C GLY A 156 -16.96 17.62 -3.75
N THR A 157 -16.33 16.50 -3.43
CA THR A 157 -15.21 16.45 -2.51
C THR A 157 -13.90 16.79 -3.23
N LYS A 158 -13.03 17.55 -2.58
CA LYS A 158 -11.71 17.87 -3.09
C LYS A 158 -10.66 17.00 -2.42
N GLY A 159 -9.78 16.42 -3.20
CA GLY A 159 -8.62 15.71 -2.72
C GLY A 159 -7.34 16.26 -3.29
N MET A 160 -6.28 16.19 -2.50
CA MET A 160 -4.92 16.49 -2.89
C MET A 160 -4.01 15.42 -2.29
N ALA A 161 -3.08 14.93 -3.09
CA ALA A 161 -1.92 14.19 -2.62
C ALA A 161 -0.67 15.01 -2.90
N SER A 162 0.26 15.05 -1.95
CA SER A 162 1.58 15.65 -2.16
C SER A 162 2.65 14.60 -1.93
N PHE A 163 3.68 14.63 -2.77
CA PHE A 163 4.82 13.71 -2.77
C PHE A 163 6.07 14.51 -2.50
N THR A 164 6.70 14.26 -1.35
CA THR A 164 7.90 15.00 -0.95
C THR A 164 9.09 14.06 -0.85
N LEU A 165 10.21 14.47 -1.45
CA LEU A 165 11.53 13.92 -1.18
C LEU A 165 12.34 14.90 -0.33
N TYR A 166 13.15 14.35 0.58
CA TYR A 166 14.09 15.08 1.42
C TYR A 166 15.51 14.81 0.95
N PRO A 167 16.45 15.76 1.10
CA PRO A 167 17.81 15.62 0.59
C PRO A 167 18.56 14.40 1.13
N ASP A 168 18.32 14.07 2.41
CA ASP A 168 19.05 13.08 3.21
C ASP A 168 18.23 11.82 3.52
N LYS A 169 17.10 11.59 2.85
CA LYS A 169 16.19 10.48 3.12
C LYS A 169 15.88 9.65 1.89
N ALA A 170 15.83 8.33 2.08
CA ALA A 170 15.45 7.35 1.08
C ALA A 170 13.98 6.92 1.24
N TYR A 171 13.06 7.87 1.46
CA TYR A 171 11.62 7.62 1.45
C TYR A 171 10.87 8.71 0.69
N ILE A 172 9.68 8.37 0.23
CA ILE A 172 8.69 9.30 -0.31
C ILE A 172 7.67 9.56 0.80
N GLU A 173 7.56 10.80 1.27
CA GLU A 173 6.46 11.22 2.12
C GLU A 173 5.25 11.55 1.26
N ILE A 174 4.12 10.93 1.57
CA ILE A 174 2.83 11.19 0.93
C ILE A 174 1.91 11.83 1.95
N LYS A 175 1.48 13.06 1.68
CA LYS A 175 0.48 13.74 2.49
C LYS A 175 -0.83 13.85 1.73
N GLY A 176 -1.87 13.22 2.28
CA GLY A 176 -3.23 13.34 1.79
C GLY A 176 -3.97 14.48 2.47
N ARG A 177 -4.79 15.20 1.70
CA ARG A 177 -5.70 16.24 2.18
C ARG A 177 -7.04 16.09 1.49
N LEU A 178 -8.08 15.80 2.25
CA LEU A 178 -9.44 15.62 1.76
C LEU A 178 -10.35 16.69 2.35
N PHE A 179 -11.15 17.32 1.52
CA PHE A 179 -12.05 18.40 1.92
C PHE A 179 -13.45 18.18 1.34
N ASN A 180 -14.47 18.23 2.19
CA ASN A 180 -15.86 18.26 1.77
C ASN A 180 -16.32 19.71 1.61
N GLY A 181 -16.39 20.19 0.37
CA GLY A 181 -16.86 21.56 0.06
C GLY A 181 -18.38 21.73 0.02
N THR A 182 -19.16 20.70 0.41
CA THR A 182 -20.61 20.70 0.36
C THR A 182 -21.23 20.94 1.75
N ASP A 183 -22.51 21.28 1.77
CA ASP A 183 -23.31 21.47 2.98
C ASP A 183 -23.92 20.18 3.55
N THR A 184 -23.61 19.04 2.92
CA THR A 184 -24.06 17.71 3.37
C THR A 184 -22.87 16.80 3.67
N PRO A 185 -23.02 15.82 4.60
CA PRO A 185 -21.97 14.83 4.82
C PRO A 185 -21.71 14.02 3.54
N GLN A 186 -20.43 13.79 3.23
CA GLN A 186 -20.00 12.98 2.10
C GLN A 186 -19.20 11.77 2.58
N THR A 187 -19.35 10.65 1.90
CA THR A 187 -18.50 9.48 2.12
C THR A 187 -17.19 9.62 1.36
N PHE A 188 -16.15 9.03 1.88
CA PHE A 188 -14.91 8.85 1.15
C PHE A 188 -14.22 7.54 1.54
N LEU A 189 -13.37 7.10 0.66
CA LEU A 189 -12.44 6.00 0.87
C LEU A 189 -11.07 6.50 0.42
N TRP A 190 -10.03 6.21 1.18
CA TRP A 190 -8.65 6.43 0.74
C TRP A 190 -7.83 5.17 0.90
N TRP A 191 -7.20 4.78 -0.20
CA TRP A 191 -6.18 3.74 -0.24
C TRP A 191 -5.08 4.16 -1.22
N ALA A 192 -3.83 4.19 -0.77
CA ALA A 192 -2.68 4.28 -1.65
C ALA A 192 -2.27 2.86 -2.03
N ASN A 193 -2.26 2.55 -3.33
CA ASN A 193 -2.06 1.21 -3.86
C ASN A 193 -0.70 1.12 -4.56
N PRO A 194 0.42 0.92 -3.84
CA PRO A 194 1.68 0.59 -4.48
C PRO A 194 1.61 -0.81 -5.07
N ALA A 195 1.95 -0.93 -6.34
CA ALA A 195 2.25 -2.19 -6.97
C ALA A 195 3.73 -2.52 -6.73
N VAL A 196 4.05 -3.77 -6.43
CA VAL A 196 5.43 -4.26 -6.27
C VAL A 196 5.65 -5.49 -7.13
N PRO A 197 6.82 -5.60 -7.81
CA PRO A 197 7.12 -6.76 -8.63
C PRO A 197 7.23 -8.02 -7.77
N VAL A 198 6.81 -9.16 -8.30
CA VAL A 198 6.90 -10.44 -7.59
C VAL A 198 7.40 -11.56 -8.47
N ASN A 199 7.98 -12.55 -7.84
CA ASN A 199 8.42 -13.83 -8.41
C ASN A 199 8.24 -14.95 -7.38
N ASP A 200 8.74 -16.16 -7.67
CA ASP A 200 8.60 -17.31 -6.78
C ASP A 200 9.38 -17.19 -5.46
N HIS A 201 10.25 -16.19 -5.32
CA HIS A 201 11.05 -15.91 -4.13
C HIS A 201 10.52 -14.69 -3.33
N THR A 202 9.43 -14.10 -3.80
CA THR A 202 8.84 -12.91 -3.16
C THR A 202 7.78 -13.32 -2.11
N TYR A 203 7.81 -12.66 -0.97
CA TYR A 203 6.77 -12.75 0.05
C TYR A 203 6.32 -11.37 0.52
N SER A 204 5.08 -11.32 1.01
CA SER A 204 4.57 -10.13 1.72
C SER A 204 5.06 -10.12 3.16
N VAL A 205 5.33 -8.92 3.66
CA VAL A 205 5.79 -8.68 5.03
C VAL A 205 4.69 -7.95 5.77
N PHE A 206 3.89 -8.72 6.52
CA PHE A 206 2.95 -8.16 7.48
C PHE A 206 3.61 -8.05 8.86
N PRO A 207 3.11 -7.17 9.73
CA PRO A 207 3.58 -7.11 11.12
C PRO A 207 3.45 -8.45 11.85
N PRO A 208 4.28 -8.68 12.88
CA PRO A 208 4.32 -9.96 13.59
C PRO A 208 3.05 -10.28 14.39
N ASP A 209 2.19 -9.30 14.66
CA ASP A 209 0.89 -9.48 15.32
C ASP A 209 -0.25 -9.86 14.38
N VAL A 210 0.01 -9.96 13.07
CA VAL A 210 -1.01 -10.38 12.10
C VAL A 210 -1.09 -11.90 12.03
N HIS A 211 -2.09 -12.48 12.71
CA HIS A 211 -2.32 -13.93 12.76
C HIS A 211 -3.51 -14.38 11.93
N ALA A 212 -4.33 -13.43 11.45
CA ALA A 212 -5.47 -13.72 10.59
C ALA A 212 -5.64 -12.64 9.53
N VAL A 213 -6.11 -13.06 8.36
CA VAL A 213 -6.44 -12.19 7.23
C VAL A 213 -7.86 -12.49 6.74
N MET A 214 -8.46 -11.48 6.12
CA MET A 214 -9.81 -11.59 5.57
C MET A 214 -9.88 -10.99 4.17
N ASP A 215 -10.89 -11.42 3.40
CA ASP A 215 -11.19 -10.83 2.09
C ASP A 215 -12.03 -9.55 2.20
N HIS A 216 -12.28 -8.92 1.04
CA HIS A 216 -13.23 -7.82 0.94
C HIS A 216 -14.61 -8.23 1.49
N GLY A 217 -15.13 -7.44 2.43
CA GLY A 217 -16.42 -7.70 3.06
C GLY A 217 -16.39 -8.79 4.14
N LYS A 218 -15.22 -9.26 4.56
CA LYS A 218 -15.03 -10.23 5.66
C LYS A 218 -15.76 -11.56 5.44
N ARG A 219 -15.93 -11.97 4.18
CA ARG A 219 -16.67 -13.19 3.80
C ARG A 219 -15.86 -14.45 3.99
N ALA A 220 -14.56 -14.37 3.74
CA ALA A 220 -13.60 -15.44 3.98
C ALA A 220 -12.55 -14.95 4.97
N VAL A 221 -12.11 -15.83 5.87
CA VAL A 221 -11.08 -15.57 6.87
C VAL A 221 -10.09 -16.74 6.86
N SER A 222 -8.81 -16.46 6.99
CA SER A 222 -7.74 -17.46 7.09
C SER A 222 -6.78 -17.10 8.21
N THR A 223 -6.16 -18.12 8.79
CA THR A 223 -4.92 -17.93 9.56
C THR A 223 -3.82 -17.42 8.64
N PHE A 224 -2.86 -16.68 9.21
CA PHE A 224 -1.75 -16.06 8.48
C PHE A 224 -0.46 -16.12 9.34
N PRO A 225 0.73 -16.32 8.77
CA PRO A 225 1.01 -16.55 7.35
C PRO A 225 0.66 -17.95 6.86
N ILE A 226 0.51 -18.93 7.77
CA ILE A 226 0.18 -20.30 7.41
C ILE A 226 -1.33 -20.48 7.37
N ALA A 227 -1.88 -20.66 6.17
CA ALA A 227 -3.28 -21.00 5.98
C ALA A 227 -3.50 -22.49 6.21
N THR A 228 -4.60 -22.87 6.90
CA THR A 228 -4.88 -24.25 7.32
C THR A 228 -6.28 -24.74 6.93
N GLY A 229 -6.98 -24.04 6.07
CA GLY A 229 -8.32 -24.39 5.64
C GLY A 229 -8.64 -23.87 4.26
N GLU A 230 -9.91 -23.73 3.94
CA GLU A 230 -10.34 -23.13 2.69
C GLU A 230 -10.32 -21.59 2.79
N TYR A 231 -9.68 -20.93 1.84
CA TYR A 231 -9.73 -19.49 1.67
C TYR A 231 -9.98 -19.13 0.21
N TYR A 232 -11.00 -18.33 -0.02
CA TYR A 232 -11.39 -17.87 -1.36
C TYR A 232 -11.58 -19.03 -2.36
N LYS A 233 -12.23 -20.10 -1.92
CA LYS A 233 -12.50 -21.35 -2.67
C LYS A 233 -11.25 -22.16 -3.06
N TYR A 234 -10.12 -21.91 -2.43
CA TYR A 234 -8.91 -22.70 -2.59
C TYR A 234 -8.58 -23.41 -1.27
N ASP A 235 -8.21 -24.68 -1.36
CA ASP A 235 -7.88 -25.52 -0.22
C ASP A 235 -6.41 -25.38 0.19
N TYR A 236 -6.20 -24.83 1.37
CA TYR A 236 -4.90 -24.68 2.03
C TYR A 236 -4.73 -25.62 3.23
N SER A 237 -5.55 -26.67 3.36
CA SER A 237 -5.57 -27.57 4.54
C SER A 237 -4.22 -28.26 4.80
N ALA A 238 -3.33 -28.31 3.83
CA ALA A 238 -1.98 -28.84 3.99
C ALA A 238 -1.05 -27.97 4.86
N GLY A 239 -1.47 -26.78 5.29
CA GLY A 239 -0.61 -25.82 6.00
C GLY A 239 0.34 -25.11 5.06
N ILE A 240 -0.16 -24.12 4.32
CA ILE A 240 0.59 -23.45 3.25
C ILE A 240 0.87 -22.00 3.64
N ASP A 241 2.11 -21.55 3.51
CA ASP A 241 2.51 -20.15 3.71
C ASP A 241 1.95 -19.28 2.56
N ILE A 242 0.87 -18.54 2.85
CA ILE A 242 0.22 -17.63 1.93
C ILE A 242 0.82 -16.22 1.91
N SER A 243 1.88 -15.97 2.67
CA SER A 243 2.71 -14.78 2.45
C SER A 243 3.55 -14.90 1.19
N MET A 244 3.92 -16.13 0.78
CA MET A 244 4.69 -16.40 -0.43
C MET A 244 3.83 -16.28 -1.67
N TYR A 245 4.19 -15.39 -2.62
CA TYR A 245 3.44 -15.18 -3.85
C TYR A 245 3.18 -16.47 -4.64
N LYS A 246 4.17 -17.34 -4.79
CA LYS A 246 4.05 -18.62 -5.52
C LYS A 246 2.94 -19.55 -4.99
N ASN A 247 2.52 -19.37 -3.75
CA ASN A 247 1.51 -20.18 -3.10
C ASN A 247 0.09 -19.64 -3.28
N ILE A 248 -0.07 -18.41 -3.74
CA ILE A 248 -1.37 -17.76 -3.91
C ILE A 248 -1.91 -18.08 -5.30
N LYS A 249 -2.90 -18.97 -5.41
CA LYS A 249 -3.33 -19.52 -6.70
C LYS A 249 -4.43 -18.73 -7.40
N VAL A 250 -5.25 -17.99 -6.65
CA VAL A 250 -6.45 -17.32 -7.17
C VAL A 250 -6.42 -15.82 -6.84
N PRO A 251 -7.13 -14.99 -7.60
CA PRO A 251 -7.27 -13.56 -7.28
C PRO A 251 -7.87 -13.39 -5.90
N THR A 252 -7.16 -12.71 -5.03
CA THR A 252 -7.62 -12.52 -3.67
C THR A 252 -6.95 -11.35 -2.97
N SER A 253 -7.58 -10.88 -1.91
CA SER A 253 -7.02 -9.93 -0.96
C SER A 253 -6.79 -10.59 0.39
N TYR A 254 -5.75 -10.13 1.06
CA TYR A 254 -5.44 -10.43 2.45
C TYR A 254 -5.46 -9.11 3.21
N MET A 255 -6.53 -8.87 3.96
CA MET A 255 -6.63 -7.73 4.87
C MET A 255 -6.32 -8.23 6.27
N ALA A 256 -5.35 -7.62 6.96
CA ALA A 256 -5.07 -7.93 8.35
C ALA A 256 -6.34 -7.77 9.18
N ALA A 257 -6.64 -8.77 10.01
CA ALA A 257 -7.78 -8.69 10.91
C ALA A 257 -7.58 -7.60 11.97
N HIS A 258 -6.34 -7.47 12.45
CA HIS A 258 -5.89 -6.43 13.37
C HIS A 258 -4.37 -6.30 13.32
N SER A 259 -3.83 -5.12 13.60
CA SER A 259 -2.40 -4.88 13.87
C SER A 259 -2.20 -3.55 14.57
N ASP A 260 -1.36 -3.55 15.62
CA ASP A 260 -0.92 -2.35 16.34
C ASP A 260 0.41 -1.79 15.82
N PHE A 261 0.90 -2.30 14.70
CA PHE A 261 2.12 -1.82 14.05
C PHE A 261 1.80 -0.91 12.87
N ASP A 262 2.77 -0.10 12.47
CA ASP A 262 2.63 0.97 11.49
C ASP A 262 3.05 0.60 10.06
N PHE A 263 3.32 -0.67 9.75
CA PHE A 263 3.91 -1.02 8.46
C PHE A 263 3.25 -2.21 7.76
N ILE A 264 3.48 -2.29 6.45
CA ILE A 264 3.29 -3.44 5.58
C ILE A 264 4.33 -3.36 4.46
N GLY A 265 4.78 -4.50 3.94
CA GLY A 265 5.76 -4.51 2.87
C GLY A 265 5.84 -5.83 2.12
N ASN A 266 6.83 -5.94 1.25
CA ASN A 266 7.25 -7.18 0.60
C ASN A 266 8.78 -7.31 0.64
N TYR A 267 9.25 -8.50 0.36
CA TYR A 267 10.67 -8.77 0.19
C TYR A 267 10.90 -9.81 -0.89
N ASP A 268 11.89 -9.55 -1.73
CA ASP A 268 12.41 -10.48 -2.73
C ASP A 268 13.74 -11.04 -2.23
N GLU A 269 13.78 -12.34 -1.97
CA GLU A 269 14.97 -13.04 -1.44
C GLU A 269 16.16 -13.03 -2.41
N GLU A 270 15.90 -13.04 -3.72
CA GLU A 270 16.97 -13.00 -4.72
C GLU A 270 17.58 -11.60 -4.84
N LYS A 271 16.74 -10.57 -4.80
CA LYS A 271 17.16 -9.17 -4.86
C LYS A 271 17.67 -8.67 -3.50
N LYS A 272 17.31 -9.38 -2.42
CA LYS A 272 17.51 -8.96 -1.03
C LYS A 272 16.99 -7.54 -0.77
N ALA A 273 15.86 -7.22 -1.36
CA ALA A 273 15.24 -5.90 -1.32
C ALA A 273 13.72 -6.00 -1.38
N GLY A 274 13.04 -4.92 -1.00
CA GLY A 274 11.59 -4.81 -1.06
C GLY A 274 11.11 -3.38 -0.90
N LEU A 275 9.79 -3.21 -0.91
CA LEU A 275 9.11 -1.98 -0.52
C LEU A 275 8.60 -2.12 0.91
N LEU A 276 8.76 -1.06 1.70
CA LEU A 276 8.07 -0.88 2.96
C LEU A 276 7.15 0.35 2.87
N HIS A 277 5.92 0.17 3.33
CA HIS A 277 4.92 1.22 3.50
C HIS A 277 4.68 1.43 4.98
N VAL A 278 4.89 2.65 5.47
CA VAL A 278 4.71 3.03 6.87
C VAL A 278 3.60 4.07 7.00
N ALA A 279 2.65 3.81 7.89
CA ALA A 279 1.56 4.72 8.20
C ALA A 279 1.02 4.45 9.63
N ASP A 280 0.78 5.50 10.40
CA ASP A 280 0.22 5.41 11.75
C ASP A 280 -1.08 4.56 11.75
N HIS A 281 -1.07 3.44 12.46
CA HIS A 281 -2.20 2.49 12.50
C HIS A 281 -3.46 3.08 13.12
N HIS A 282 -3.36 4.13 13.96
CA HIS A 282 -4.53 4.84 14.50
C HIS A 282 -5.26 5.68 13.44
N ILE A 283 -4.56 6.06 12.37
CA ILE A 283 -5.10 6.82 11.24
C ILE A 283 -5.33 5.93 10.04
N SER A 284 -4.41 5.01 9.78
CA SER A 284 -4.40 4.07 8.66
C SER A 284 -4.42 2.62 9.16
N PRO A 285 -5.52 2.16 9.79
CA PRO A 285 -5.58 0.83 10.41
C PRO A 285 -5.58 -0.30 9.38
N GLY A 286 -6.12 -0.07 8.19
CA GLY A 286 -6.24 -1.10 7.16
C GLY A 286 -4.89 -1.46 6.56
N LYS A 287 -4.48 -2.73 6.66
CA LYS A 287 -3.30 -3.31 5.98
C LYS A 287 -3.76 -4.39 5.03
N LYS A 288 -3.41 -4.26 3.75
CA LYS A 288 -3.95 -5.11 2.70
C LYS A 288 -2.90 -5.48 1.68
N GLN A 289 -2.89 -6.75 1.28
CA GLN A 289 -2.33 -7.23 0.03
C GLN A 289 -3.46 -7.55 -0.95
N TRP A 290 -3.25 -7.22 -2.22
CA TRP A 290 -4.04 -7.71 -3.35
C TRP A 290 -3.13 -8.45 -4.34
N THR A 291 -3.66 -9.50 -4.98
CA THR A 291 -2.98 -10.22 -6.06
C THR A 291 -3.99 -10.80 -7.05
N TRP A 292 -3.59 -10.91 -8.32
CA TRP A 292 -4.31 -11.70 -9.33
C TRP A 292 -4.09 -13.21 -9.14
N GLY A 293 -3.16 -13.62 -8.29
CA GLY A 293 -2.76 -15.01 -8.07
C GLY A 293 -1.72 -15.51 -9.07
N ASN A 294 -1.16 -16.68 -8.77
CA ASN A 294 -0.05 -17.29 -9.52
C ASN A 294 -0.47 -18.52 -10.37
N ALA A 295 -1.77 -18.78 -10.54
CA ALA A 295 -2.26 -19.80 -11.45
C ALA A 295 -2.66 -19.21 -12.81
N ASP A 296 -3.16 -20.03 -13.72
CA ASP A 296 -3.45 -19.67 -15.12
C ASP A 296 -4.29 -18.38 -15.27
N PHE A 297 -5.22 -18.17 -14.36
CA PHE A 297 -6.06 -16.96 -14.38
C PHE A 297 -5.24 -15.69 -14.07
N GLY A 298 -4.38 -15.74 -13.04
CA GLY A 298 -3.47 -14.64 -12.71
C GLY A 298 -2.49 -14.35 -13.86
N GLN A 299 -1.90 -15.39 -14.40
CA GLN A 299 -1.00 -15.31 -15.57
C GLN A 299 -1.70 -14.71 -16.80
N ALA A 300 -3.00 -14.98 -17.00
CA ALA A 300 -3.78 -14.36 -18.06
C ALA A 300 -3.98 -12.85 -17.79
N TRP A 301 -4.19 -12.46 -16.53
CA TRP A 301 -4.29 -11.05 -16.16
C TRP A 301 -2.95 -10.32 -16.32
N ASP A 302 -1.83 -10.94 -15.98
CA ASP A 302 -0.51 -10.34 -16.21
C ASP A 302 -0.35 -9.99 -17.68
N ARG A 303 -0.62 -10.93 -18.59
CA ARG A 303 -0.58 -10.68 -20.06
C ARG A 303 -1.57 -9.62 -20.53
N ASN A 304 -2.67 -9.42 -19.81
CA ASN A 304 -3.65 -8.38 -20.12
C ASN A 304 -3.21 -6.99 -19.64
N LEU A 305 -2.31 -6.90 -18.66
CA LEU A 305 -1.89 -5.66 -18.01
C LEU A 305 -0.48 -5.19 -18.39
N THR A 306 0.36 -6.08 -18.86
CA THR A 306 1.72 -5.77 -19.34
C THR A 306 2.09 -6.63 -20.53
N ASP A 307 3.17 -6.26 -21.23
CA ASP A 307 3.72 -7.07 -22.31
C ASP A 307 4.82 -8.01 -21.81
N ALA A 308 5.67 -7.56 -20.88
CA ALA A 308 6.87 -8.30 -20.49
C ALA A 308 7.30 -8.14 -19.02
N ASP A 309 6.68 -7.24 -18.24
CA ASP A 309 7.18 -6.89 -16.90
C ASP A 309 6.79 -7.90 -15.81
N GLY A 310 5.94 -8.88 -16.14
CA GLY A 310 5.56 -9.96 -15.24
C GLY A 310 4.54 -9.58 -14.18
N PRO A 311 4.35 -10.45 -13.18
CA PRO A 311 3.34 -10.28 -12.16
C PRO A 311 3.71 -9.26 -11.09
N TYR A 312 2.70 -8.75 -10.41
CA TYR A 312 2.82 -7.84 -9.27
C TYR A 312 1.79 -8.17 -8.19
N ILE A 313 2.02 -7.65 -6.99
CA ILE A 313 1.03 -7.54 -5.92
C ILE A 313 0.86 -6.08 -5.53
N GLU A 314 -0.24 -5.75 -4.86
CA GLU A 314 -0.47 -4.43 -4.26
C GLU A 314 -0.41 -4.53 -2.73
N LEU A 315 0.27 -3.58 -2.10
CA LEU A 315 0.46 -3.52 -0.65
C LEU A 315 0.02 -2.15 -0.15
N MET A 316 -1.07 -2.07 0.58
CA MET A 316 -1.71 -0.81 0.89
C MET A 316 -2.18 -0.69 2.33
N THR A 317 -2.30 0.56 2.81
CA THR A 317 -3.01 0.88 4.05
C THR A 317 -4.22 1.76 3.75
N GLY A 318 -5.34 1.47 4.42
CA GLY A 318 -6.57 2.24 4.32
C GLY A 318 -6.66 3.29 5.42
N VAL A 319 -7.02 4.51 5.05
CA VAL A 319 -7.14 5.64 5.99
C VAL A 319 -8.54 5.70 6.57
N PHE A 320 -8.63 5.69 7.88
CA PHE A 320 -9.87 5.68 8.68
C PHE A 320 -10.80 4.49 8.42
N ALA A 321 -10.29 3.42 7.76
CA ALA A 321 -11.02 2.19 7.53
C ALA A 321 -10.06 1.00 7.59
N ASP A 322 -10.45 -0.06 8.27
CA ASP A 322 -9.69 -1.30 8.44
C ASP A 322 -9.94 -2.30 7.30
N ASN A 323 -11.00 -2.11 6.56
CA ASN A 323 -11.40 -2.98 5.46
C ASN A 323 -11.81 -2.15 4.23
N GLN A 324 -11.26 -2.45 3.10
CA GLN A 324 -11.84 -2.03 1.82
C GLN A 324 -12.93 -3.05 1.45
N PRO A 325 -14.18 -2.69 1.24
CA PRO A 325 -14.68 -1.40 0.74
C PRO A 325 -15.35 -0.50 1.76
N ASP A 326 -15.00 -0.55 3.02
CA ASP A 326 -15.63 0.32 4.01
C ASP A 326 -15.29 1.78 3.73
N PHE A 327 -16.30 2.64 3.84
CA PHE A 327 -16.17 4.09 3.67
C PHE A 327 -16.17 4.77 5.04
N THR A 328 -15.50 5.92 5.09
CA THR A 328 -15.62 6.86 6.22
C THR A 328 -16.36 8.11 5.78
N TRP A 329 -16.49 9.10 6.67
CA TRP A 329 -17.31 10.28 6.45
C TRP A 329 -16.49 11.57 6.63
N LEU A 330 -16.79 12.55 5.74
CA LEU A 330 -16.45 13.95 5.93
C LEU A 330 -17.74 14.72 6.26
N LYS A 331 -17.77 15.41 7.39
CA LYS A 331 -18.85 16.35 7.72
C LYS A 331 -18.86 17.50 6.73
N PRO A 332 -19.96 18.27 6.65
CA PRO A 332 -19.97 19.50 5.86
C PRO A 332 -18.78 20.39 6.21
N TYR A 333 -18.05 20.83 5.17
CA TYR A 333 -16.88 21.70 5.26
C TYR A 333 -15.73 21.14 6.13
N GLU A 334 -15.74 19.85 6.41
CA GLU A 334 -14.64 19.18 7.13
C GLU A 334 -13.45 18.93 6.23
N GLU A 335 -12.26 19.11 6.79
CA GLU A 335 -11.00 18.69 6.20
C GLU A 335 -10.37 17.59 7.04
N LYS A 336 -9.79 16.60 6.36
CA LYS A 336 -8.94 15.55 6.98
C LYS A 336 -7.59 15.52 6.29
N THR A 337 -6.54 15.39 7.08
CA THR A 337 -5.16 15.25 6.61
C THR A 337 -4.51 14.02 7.25
N PHE A 338 -3.61 13.38 6.52
CA PHE A 338 -2.85 12.23 6.98
C PHE A 338 -1.53 12.13 6.21
N VAL A 339 -0.60 11.36 6.76
CA VAL A 339 0.73 11.16 6.18
C VAL A 339 1.00 9.66 6.07
N GLN A 340 1.63 9.25 4.97
CA GLN A 340 2.08 7.89 4.70
C GLN A 340 3.47 7.95 4.08
N TYR A 341 4.28 6.90 4.28
CA TYR A 341 5.65 6.83 3.76
C TYR A 341 5.82 5.56 2.92
N PHE A 342 6.51 5.69 1.79
CA PHE A 342 6.92 4.57 0.95
C PHE A 342 8.43 4.61 0.77
N MET A 343 9.09 3.47 1.00
CA MET A 343 10.55 3.40 0.95
C MET A 343 11.03 2.04 0.47
N PRO A 344 12.16 1.99 -0.26
CA PRO A 344 12.87 0.76 -0.44
C PRO A 344 13.54 0.33 0.86
N TYR A 345 13.79 -0.95 1.02
CA TYR A 345 14.66 -1.47 2.04
C TYR A 345 15.43 -2.70 1.54
N LYS A 346 16.55 -3.00 2.18
CA LYS A 346 17.41 -4.11 1.79
C LYS A 346 17.96 -4.85 3.02
N GLY A 347 18.27 -6.14 2.84
CA GLY A 347 18.97 -6.98 3.80
C GLY A 347 18.18 -7.42 5.03
N VAL A 348 17.11 -6.76 5.42
CA VAL A 348 16.39 -7.01 6.69
C VAL A 348 15.40 -8.19 6.61
N GLY A 349 14.94 -8.53 5.41
CA GLY A 349 14.01 -9.65 5.23
C GLY A 349 12.67 -9.43 5.90
N ARG A 350 12.26 -10.34 6.77
CA ARG A 350 10.99 -10.26 7.53
C ARG A 350 11.11 -9.25 8.66
N VAL A 351 10.80 -8.01 8.37
CA VAL A 351 10.82 -6.89 9.34
C VAL A 351 9.93 -7.21 10.55
N LYS A 352 10.44 -6.97 11.75
CA LYS A 352 9.70 -7.13 13.01
C LYS A 352 9.06 -5.84 13.49
N ASN A 353 9.71 -4.71 13.29
CA ASN A 353 9.11 -3.39 13.44
C ASN A 353 9.80 -2.38 12.53
N ALA A 354 9.05 -1.35 12.17
CA ALA A 354 9.53 -0.26 11.32
C ALA A 354 8.89 1.07 11.68
N THR A 355 9.69 2.12 11.49
CA THR A 355 9.27 3.52 11.42
C THR A 355 9.66 4.09 10.05
N LYS A 356 9.38 5.35 9.79
CA LYS A 356 9.89 6.02 8.58
C LYS A 356 11.43 6.10 8.52
N ASP A 357 12.11 6.02 9.65
CA ASP A 357 13.56 6.23 9.76
C ASP A 357 14.35 4.92 9.83
N ALA A 358 13.79 3.85 10.41
CA ALA A 358 14.51 2.60 10.63
C ALA A 358 13.58 1.39 10.64
N MET A 359 14.12 0.23 10.28
CA MET A 359 13.46 -1.07 10.35
C MET A 359 14.41 -2.14 10.86
N ILE A 360 13.89 -3.04 11.70
CA ILE A 360 14.65 -4.08 12.37
C ILE A 360 14.06 -5.46 12.16
N ASN A 361 14.97 -6.45 12.14
CA ASN A 361 14.64 -7.84 12.31
C ASN A 361 15.51 -8.43 13.42
N PHE A 362 14.89 -9.20 14.29
CA PHE A 362 15.58 -9.90 15.39
C PHE A 362 15.03 -11.31 15.50
N THR A 363 15.92 -12.28 15.45
CA THR A 363 15.59 -13.71 15.61
C THR A 363 16.54 -14.38 16.55
N VAL A 364 16.10 -15.44 17.22
CA VAL A 364 16.94 -16.31 18.05
C VAL A 364 16.72 -17.75 17.59
N GLU A 365 17.77 -18.35 17.05
CA GLU A 365 17.74 -19.71 16.53
C GLU A 365 19.03 -20.46 16.89
N ASN A 366 18.89 -21.69 17.35
CA ASN A 366 20.02 -22.59 17.62
C ASN A 366 21.12 -21.98 18.51
N GLY A 367 20.78 -21.18 19.53
CA GLY A 367 21.73 -20.54 20.43
C GLY A 367 22.42 -19.32 19.85
N THR A 368 21.93 -18.79 18.75
CA THR A 368 22.42 -17.56 18.11
C THR A 368 21.29 -16.54 17.98
N ALA A 369 21.55 -15.33 18.42
CA ALA A 369 20.67 -14.19 18.16
C ALA A 369 21.20 -13.43 16.95
N ASN A 370 20.32 -13.17 15.97
CA ASN A 370 20.64 -12.45 14.73
C ASN A 370 19.93 -11.10 14.73
N LEU A 371 20.65 -10.06 14.34
CA LEU A 371 20.21 -8.67 14.28
C LEU A 371 20.40 -8.13 12.87
N LEU A 372 19.35 -7.57 12.31
CA LEU A 372 19.38 -6.86 11.03
C LEU A 372 18.76 -5.49 11.23
N LEU A 373 19.40 -4.44 10.71
CA LEU A 373 18.92 -3.06 10.75
C LEU A 373 19.14 -2.41 9.38
N TYR A 374 18.16 -1.67 8.93
CA TYR A 374 18.28 -0.76 7.79
C TYR A 374 17.71 0.60 8.19
N THR A 375 18.29 1.69 7.68
CA THR A 375 17.81 3.05 7.90
C THR A 375 17.51 3.75 6.58
N SER A 376 16.43 4.51 6.55
CA SER A 376 16.04 5.32 5.40
C SER A 376 16.73 6.69 5.35
N GLY A 377 17.63 6.99 6.27
CA GLY A 377 18.43 8.20 6.35
C GLY A 377 19.82 7.91 6.89
N CYS A 378 20.68 8.94 6.84
CA CYS A 378 22.04 8.86 7.37
C CYS A 378 22.02 9.22 8.87
N PHE A 379 22.60 8.36 9.68
CA PHE A 379 22.69 8.51 11.12
C PHE A 379 24.07 8.13 11.63
N ASP A 380 24.65 8.97 12.45
CA ASP A 380 25.92 8.72 13.12
C ASP A 380 25.68 8.28 14.58
N ASN A 381 26.57 7.41 15.09
CA ASN A 381 26.60 6.97 16.49
C ASN A 381 25.26 6.41 16.99
N LEU A 382 24.54 5.64 16.15
CA LEU A 382 23.34 4.92 16.59
C LEU A 382 23.73 3.88 17.63
N ARG A 383 23.01 3.85 18.74
CA ARG A 383 23.14 2.84 19.77
C ARG A 383 22.06 1.77 19.57
N LEU A 384 22.47 0.53 19.29
CA LEU A 384 21.60 -0.63 19.20
C LEU A 384 21.78 -1.49 20.43
N THR A 385 20.70 -1.79 21.13
CA THR A 385 20.68 -2.61 22.34
C THR A 385 19.68 -3.75 22.21
N VAL A 386 20.05 -4.92 22.79
CA VAL A 386 19.12 -6.02 23.05
C VAL A 386 19.08 -6.26 24.54
N SER A 387 17.89 -6.26 25.12
CA SER A 387 17.68 -6.57 26.53
C SER A 387 16.60 -7.64 26.70
N ARG A 388 16.60 -8.31 27.86
CA ARG A 388 15.52 -9.22 28.26
C ARG A 388 15.25 -9.05 29.75
N ASN A 389 14.00 -8.77 30.11
CA ASN A 389 13.60 -8.50 31.50
C ASN A 389 14.46 -7.40 32.18
N GLY A 390 14.82 -6.36 31.43
CA GLY A 390 15.68 -5.27 31.91
C GLY A 390 17.18 -5.59 31.99
N LYS A 391 17.61 -6.82 31.66
CA LYS A 391 19.02 -7.20 31.60
C LYS A 391 19.56 -7.00 30.18
N LEU A 392 20.61 -6.20 30.03
CA LEU A 392 21.32 -6.02 28.77
C LEU A 392 22.00 -7.33 28.34
N LEU A 393 21.73 -7.75 27.10
CA LEU A 393 22.33 -8.95 26.48
C LEU A 393 23.39 -8.58 25.43
N TYR A 394 23.12 -7.50 24.68
CA TYR A 394 24.00 -7.04 23.60
C TYR A 394 23.88 -5.52 23.46
N GLU A 395 24.99 -4.91 23.10
CA GLU A 395 25.08 -3.48 22.79
C GLU A 395 26.14 -3.21 21.74
N THR A 396 25.82 -2.36 20.78
CA THR A 396 26.79 -1.85 19.81
C THR A 396 26.48 -0.42 19.42
N THR A 397 27.49 0.28 18.90
CA THR A 397 27.34 1.60 18.29
C THR A 397 27.76 1.52 16.83
N LEU A 398 26.96 2.09 15.93
CA LEU A 398 27.19 2.03 14.49
C LEU A 398 26.77 3.33 13.81
N ASN A 399 27.33 3.55 12.62
CA ASN A 399 26.78 4.52 11.66
C ASN A 399 25.93 3.74 10.67
N ALA A 400 24.85 4.35 10.18
CA ALA A 400 23.95 3.74 9.23
C ALA A 400 23.51 4.76 8.17
N ASP A 401 23.35 4.28 6.94
CA ASP A 401 22.85 5.06 5.81
C ASP A 401 22.03 4.19 4.85
N PRO A 402 21.31 4.77 3.89
CA PRO A 402 20.48 4.00 2.96
C PRO A 402 21.25 3.14 1.94
N CYS A 403 22.59 3.23 1.89
CA CYS A 403 23.39 2.45 0.93
C CYS A 403 23.59 1.01 1.39
N GLU A 404 23.66 0.78 2.71
CA GLU A 404 23.99 -0.51 3.30
C GLU A 404 22.99 -0.88 4.41
N TYR A 405 22.97 -2.14 4.83
CA TYR A 405 22.27 -2.60 6.02
C TYR A 405 23.29 -3.13 7.04
N PHE A 406 22.93 -3.04 8.30
CA PHE A 406 23.73 -3.61 9.39
C PHE A 406 23.25 -5.03 9.67
N GLU A 407 24.21 -5.94 9.84
CA GLU A 407 24.00 -7.33 10.22
C GLU A 407 25.02 -7.70 11.29
N ASP A 408 24.55 -8.27 12.39
CA ASP A 408 25.41 -8.83 13.44
C ASP A 408 24.71 -9.99 14.14
N SER A 409 25.49 -10.79 14.86
CA SER A 409 24.97 -11.91 15.62
C SER A 409 25.80 -12.16 16.89
N PHE A 410 25.15 -12.67 17.92
CA PHE A 410 25.84 -13.05 19.16
C PHE A 410 25.32 -14.40 19.70
N ALA A 411 26.21 -15.11 20.38
CA ALA A 411 25.87 -16.37 21.04
C ALA A 411 24.99 -16.09 22.28
N THR A 412 24.00 -16.91 22.49
CA THR A 412 23.04 -16.79 23.60
C THR A 412 22.57 -18.14 24.08
N ASP A 413 22.13 -18.22 25.32
CA ASP A 413 21.46 -19.39 25.91
C ASP A 413 19.95 -19.36 25.73
N LEU A 414 19.43 -18.35 25.03
CA LEU A 414 18.01 -18.20 24.73
C LEU A 414 17.57 -19.25 23.70
N THR A 415 16.37 -19.79 23.88
CA THR A 415 15.72 -20.73 22.95
C THR A 415 14.75 -20.04 21.99
N SER A 416 14.33 -18.80 22.29
CA SER A 416 13.44 -17.97 21.47
C SER A 416 13.73 -16.50 21.74
N ALA A 417 13.25 -15.62 20.88
CA ALA A 417 13.30 -14.19 21.05
C ALA A 417 12.33 -13.65 22.13
N ASP A 418 11.43 -14.49 22.64
CA ASP A 418 10.36 -14.07 23.54
C ASP A 418 10.85 -13.29 24.76
N GLY A 419 10.21 -12.15 25.01
CA GLY A 419 10.56 -11.24 26.11
C GLY A 419 11.84 -10.43 25.89
N CYS A 420 12.47 -10.54 24.71
CA CYS A 420 13.56 -9.65 24.32
C CYS A 420 13.00 -8.32 23.81
N GLU A 421 13.72 -7.26 24.08
CA GLU A 421 13.48 -5.92 23.56
C GLU A 421 14.73 -5.48 22.77
N VAL A 422 14.51 -5.05 21.54
CA VAL A 422 15.54 -4.45 20.69
C VAL A 422 15.22 -2.97 20.53
N THR A 423 16.18 -2.09 20.78
CA THR A 423 15.98 -0.65 20.67
C THR A 423 17.16 -0.02 19.93
N VAL A 424 16.85 0.84 18.97
CA VAL A 424 17.81 1.67 18.25
C VAL A 424 17.57 3.12 18.60
N THR A 425 18.58 3.79 19.15
CA THR A 425 18.49 5.19 19.55
C THR A 425 19.58 6.04 18.90
N THR A 426 19.28 7.32 18.71
CA THR A 426 20.26 8.32 18.31
C THR A 426 21.20 8.66 19.48
N GLU A 427 22.26 9.42 19.21
CA GLU A 427 23.16 9.98 20.22
C GLU A 427 22.43 10.86 21.25
N GLN A 428 21.30 11.46 20.86
CA GLN A 428 20.45 12.26 21.73
C GLN A 428 19.43 11.42 22.54
N ASN A 429 19.52 10.08 22.44
CA ASN A 429 18.61 9.11 23.04
C ASN A 429 17.17 9.18 22.48
N GLU A 430 16.98 9.66 21.28
CA GLU A 430 15.70 9.53 20.56
C GLU A 430 15.56 8.13 20.00
N ILE A 431 14.44 7.48 20.23
CA ILE A 431 14.16 6.13 19.71
C ILE A 431 13.82 6.24 18.23
N LEU A 432 14.64 5.65 17.36
CA LEU A 432 14.33 5.52 15.93
C LEU A 432 13.38 4.36 15.68
N VAL A 433 13.61 3.22 16.30
CA VAL A 433 12.77 2.04 16.23
C VAL A 433 12.99 1.18 17.46
N SER A 434 11.93 0.53 17.94
CA SER A 434 12.01 -0.49 19.00
C SER A 434 11.11 -1.66 18.66
N TYR A 435 11.49 -2.85 19.12
CA TYR A 435 10.68 -4.06 18.96
C TYR A 435 10.75 -4.88 20.24
N GLN A 436 9.60 -5.17 20.80
CA GLN A 436 9.47 -6.12 21.90
C GLN A 436 8.93 -7.43 21.34
N ALA A 437 9.76 -8.47 21.40
CA ALA A 437 9.33 -9.80 21.01
C ALA A 437 8.38 -10.37 22.08
N ILE A 438 7.11 -10.45 21.70
CA ILE A 438 6.03 -11.02 22.54
C ILE A 438 5.86 -12.47 22.12
N LYS A 439 5.61 -13.33 23.10
CA LYS A 439 5.21 -14.72 22.80
C LYS A 439 3.88 -14.67 22.05
N GLU A 440 3.89 -15.25 20.87
CA GLU A 440 2.68 -15.34 20.04
C GLU A 440 1.63 -16.22 20.76
N GLU A 441 0.61 -15.59 21.31
CA GLU A 441 -0.62 -16.26 21.72
C GLU A 441 -1.58 -16.16 20.54
N LEU A 442 -1.69 -17.25 19.76
CA LEU A 442 -2.57 -17.31 18.61
C LEU A 442 -4.03 -17.28 19.08
N GLU A 443 -4.67 -16.14 18.98
CA GLU A 443 -6.11 -16.06 19.09
C GLU A 443 -6.78 -16.77 17.90
N PRO A 444 -7.92 -17.43 18.10
CA PRO A 444 -8.64 -18.01 16.98
C PRO A 444 -9.02 -16.91 15.98
N PRO A 445 -8.92 -17.16 14.68
CA PRO A 445 -9.28 -16.14 13.67
C PRO A 445 -10.74 -15.70 13.89
N PRO A 446 -11.04 -14.42 13.63
CA PRO A 446 -12.41 -13.92 13.73
C PRO A 446 -13.35 -14.73 12.85
N GLY A 447 -14.58 -14.95 13.29
CA GLY A 447 -15.58 -15.64 12.48
C GLY A 447 -15.83 -14.89 11.16
N SER A 448 -16.01 -15.63 10.06
CA SER A 448 -16.44 -15.03 8.79
C SER A 448 -17.75 -14.27 9.00
N GLY A 449 -17.82 -13.01 8.53
CA GLY A 449 -19.07 -12.25 8.54
C GLY A 449 -20.12 -13.01 7.73
N SER A 450 -21.28 -13.30 8.32
CA SER A 450 -22.42 -13.73 7.53
C SER A 450 -22.77 -12.59 6.58
N SER A 451 -22.93 -12.87 5.28
CA SER A 451 -23.62 -11.95 4.38
C SER A 451 -24.90 -11.53 5.09
N ALA A 452 -25.15 -10.22 5.23
CA ALA A 452 -26.45 -9.76 5.71
C ALA A 452 -27.48 -10.43 4.81
N GLY A 453 -28.11 -11.48 5.31
CA GLY A 453 -29.16 -12.14 4.57
C GLY A 453 -30.15 -11.07 4.19
N CYS A 454 -30.63 -11.08 2.96
CA CYS A 454 -31.71 -10.22 2.52
C CYS A 454 -32.89 -10.49 3.48
N SER A 455 -32.89 -9.81 4.64
CA SER A 455 -33.99 -9.90 5.59
C SER A 455 -35.16 -9.20 4.93
N ARG A 456 -36.12 -10.00 4.52
CA ARG A 456 -37.42 -9.53 4.09
C ARG A 456 -37.92 -8.54 5.15
N ARG A 457 -38.06 -7.29 4.77
CA ARG A 457 -38.70 -6.19 5.49
C ARG A 457 -38.17 -5.94 6.89
N THR A 458 -37.12 -5.17 7.00
CA THR A 458 -36.93 -4.37 8.20
C THR A 458 -37.91 -3.20 8.13
N GLU A 459 -38.89 -3.21 9.01
CA GLU A 459 -39.68 -2.00 9.29
C GLU A 459 -38.71 -0.89 9.68
N ILE A 460 -38.70 0.18 8.88
CA ILE A 460 -37.88 1.35 9.17
C ILE A 460 -38.52 2.04 10.37
N HIS A 461 -38.10 1.68 11.57
CA HIS A 461 -38.37 2.49 12.75
C HIS A 461 -37.58 3.80 12.63
N ARG A 462 -38.28 4.92 12.70
CA ARG A 462 -37.73 6.30 12.64
C ARG A 462 -36.62 6.63 13.66
N GLY A 463 -36.16 5.67 14.45
CA GLY A 463 -35.10 5.82 15.45
C GLY A 463 -33.72 5.27 15.04
N THR A 464 -33.58 4.60 13.91
CA THR A 464 -32.36 3.85 13.55
C THR A 464 -31.43 4.61 12.60
N PHE A 465 -31.69 5.88 12.33
CA PHE A 465 -30.85 6.70 11.45
C PHE A 465 -29.47 7.07 12.07
N LEU A 466 -29.21 6.72 13.32
CA LEU A 466 -27.95 7.01 14.01
C LEU A 466 -27.07 5.79 14.22
N ARG A 467 -27.46 4.61 13.74
CA ARG A 467 -26.60 3.45 13.62
C ARG A 467 -26.46 3.04 12.17
N GLY A 468 -26.01 3.96 11.34
CA GLY A 468 -25.48 3.64 10.04
C GLY A 468 -24.24 2.78 10.27
N THR A 469 -24.34 1.50 9.97
CA THR A 469 -23.17 0.70 9.71
C THR A 469 -22.34 1.47 8.67
N ALA A 470 -21.04 1.59 8.89
CA ALA A 470 -20.09 2.25 7.98
C ALA A 470 -20.02 1.58 6.58
N SER A 471 -20.83 0.60 6.29
CA SER A 471 -20.97 0.00 4.97
C SER A 471 -22.05 0.75 4.18
N GLY A 472 -21.66 1.81 3.48
CA GLY A 472 -22.50 2.46 2.48
C GLY A 472 -22.74 1.60 1.21
N ALA A 473 -22.22 0.39 1.18
CA ALA A 473 -22.50 -0.58 0.14
C ALA A 473 -23.78 -1.34 0.48
N VAL A 474 -24.88 -0.97 -0.17
CA VAL A 474 -26.00 -1.90 -0.33
C VAL A 474 -25.46 -3.08 -1.13
N PRO A 475 -25.44 -4.31 -0.59
CA PRO A 475 -25.05 -5.46 -1.40
C PRO A 475 -25.95 -5.53 -2.62
N PRO A 476 -25.39 -5.83 -3.81
CA PRO A 476 -26.23 -6.05 -4.97
C PRO A 476 -27.20 -7.19 -4.67
N CYS A 477 -28.49 -6.94 -4.79
CA CYS A 477 -29.46 -8.02 -4.90
C CYS A 477 -29.11 -8.76 -6.19
N ASN A 478 -28.51 -9.93 -6.07
CA ASN A 478 -28.37 -10.84 -7.19
C ASN A 478 -29.78 -11.19 -7.68
N LEU A 479 -30.10 -10.77 -8.88
CA LEU A 479 -31.08 -11.43 -9.72
C LEU A 479 -30.47 -12.68 -10.33
#